data_f39b080ed8b5e971013be55ac6d99343
#
_entry.id   f39b080ed8b5e971013be55ac6d99343
#
_cell.length_a   1.000
_cell.length_b   1.000
_cell.length_c   1.000
_cell.angle_alpha   90.00
_cell.angle_beta   90.00
_cell.angle_gamma   90.00
#
_symmetry.space_group_name_H-M   'P 1'
#
loop_
_entity.id
_entity.type
_entity.pdbx_description
1 polymer ?
#
loop_
_entity_poly.entity_id
_entity_poly.type
_entity_poly.pdbx_seq_one_letter_code
_entity_poly.pdbx_strand_id
1 'polypeptide(L)' 'MEIYYQEEADYLEIFFKEPCADYGEEIGDGITIFKDAKTNRLYGIAIIGFKSRTKDFKEVSVDLSKYLKII' A
#
# COMPACT_ATOMS: atom_id res chain seq x y z
N MET A 1 10.80 5.78 5.85
CA MET A 1 9.99 5.05 4.84
C MET A 1 10.75 3.81 4.41
N GLU A 2 10.07 2.71 4.34
CA GLU A 2 10.66 1.45 3.90
C GLU A 2 9.91 0.93 2.69
N ILE A 3 10.64 0.42 1.72
CA ILE A 3 10.07 -0.09 0.48
C ILE A 3 10.60 -1.49 0.26
N TYR A 4 9.69 -2.44 0.09
CA TYR A 4 10.01 -3.84 -0.16
C TYR A 4 9.36 -4.28 -1.46
N TYR A 5 10.11 -4.96 -2.30
CA TYR A 5 9.59 -5.49 -3.54
C TYR A 5 10.00 -6.94 -3.69
N GLN A 6 9.02 -7.82 -3.87
CA GLN A 6 9.25 -9.23 -4.15
C GLN A 6 9.03 -9.48 -5.64
N GLU A 7 10.09 -9.72 -6.34
CA GLU A 7 10.03 -9.88 -7.79
C GLU A 7 9.20 -11.09 -8.21
N GLU A 8 9.34 -12.20 -7.50
CA GLU A 8 8.61 -13.43 -7.84
C GLU A 8 7.11 -13.27 -7.75
N ALA A 9 6.65 -12.52 -6.78
CA ALA A 9 5.22 -12.29 -6.58
C ALA A 9 4.74 -11.00 -7.25
N ASP A 10 5.66 -10.20 -7.77
CA ASP A 10 5.38 -8.87 -8.30
C ASP A 10 4.59 -8.05 -7.27
N TYR A 11 5.11 -8.02 -6.05
CA TYR A 11 4.43 -7.46 -4.90
C TYR A 11 5.26 -6.37 -4.27
N LEU A 12 4.70 -5.17 -4.20
CA LEU A 12 5.35 -3.99 -3.64
C LEU A 12 4.69 -3.61 -2.34
N GLU A 13 5.52 -3.36 -1.31
CA GLU A 13 5.05 -2.81 -0.04
C GLU A 13 5.79 -1.53 0.26
N ILE A 14 5.08 -0.52 0.68
CA ILE A 14 5.66 0.75 1.10
C ILE A 14 5.13 1.06 2.50
N PHE A 15 6.03 1.23 3.46
CA PHE A 15 5.67 1.59 4.81
C PHE A 15 6.20 2.99 5.14
N PHE A 16 5.31 3.85 5.59
CA PHE A 16 5.65 5.24 5.91
C PHE A 16 6.27 5.37 7.29
N LYS A 17 6.02 4.40 8.15
CA LYS A 17 6.62 4.27 9.47
C LYS A 17 6.78 2.79 9.77
N GLU A 18 7.34 2.45 10.91
CA GLU A 18 7.52 1.06 11.28
C GLU A 18 6.20 0.31 11.26
N PRO A 19 6.17 -0.87 10.62
CA PRO A 19 4.95 -1.66 10.60
C PRO A 19 4.53 -2.05 12.01
N CYS A 20 3.29 -1.83 12.31
CA CYS A 20 2.69 -2.31 13.54
C CYS A 20 2.01 -3.62 13.23
N ALA A 21 1.76 -4.44 14.24
CA ALA A 21 1.09 -5.72 14.03
C ALA A 21 -0.40 -5.52 13.89
N ASP A 22 -0.79 -4.79 12.89
CA ASP A 22 -2.19 -4.43 12.71
C ASP A 22 -2.80 -5.18 11.54
N TYR A 23 -3.65 -4.55 10.79
CA TYR A 23 -4.35 -5.25 9.74
C TYR A 23 -4.22 -4.54 8.41
N GLY A 24 -4.34 -5.35 7.35
CA GLY A 24 -4.42 -4.82 6.00
C GLY A 24 -5.86 -4.88 5.52
N GLU A 25 -6.26 -3.89 4.77
CA GLU A 25 -7.58 -3.83 4.17
C GLU A 25 -7.42 -3.66 2.66
N GLU A 26 -7.96 -4.60 1.90
CA GLU A 26 -7.94 -4.49 0.46
C GLU A 26 -8.98 -3.47 0.02
N ILE A 27 -8.54 -2.42 -0.66
CA ILE A 27 -9.41 -1.32 -1.06
C ILE A 27 -9.75 -1.32 -2.53
N GLY A 28 -9.18 -2.24 -3.28
CA GLY A 28 -9.44 -2.36 -4.69
C GLY A 28 -8.52 -3.39 -5.29
N ASP A 29 -8.52 -3.49 -6.57
CA ASP A 29 -7.85 -4.49 -7.37
C ASP A 29 -6.37 -4.69 -7.03
N GLY A 30 -6.10 -5.55 -6.07
CA GLY A 30 -4.74 -5.88 -5.66
C GLY A 30 -4.05 -4.80 -4.85
N ILE A 31 -4.79 -3.86 -4.28
CA ILE A 31 -4.23 -2.78 -3.47
C ILE A 31 -4.72 -2.93 -2.05
N THR A 32 -3.78 -2.98 -1.12
CA THR A 32 -4.07 -3.14 0.30
C THR A 32 -3.48 -1.95 1.05
N ILE A 33 -4.24 -1.41 1.98
CA ILE A 33 -3.73 -0.40 2.90
C ILE A 33 -3.52 -1.04 4.26
N PHE A 34 -2.50 -0.57 4.98
CA PHE A 34 -2.21 -1.03 6.33
C PHE A 34 -2.48 0.11 7.30
N LYS A 35 -3.30 -0.18 8.30
CA LYS A 35 -3.73 0.80 9.29
C LYS A 35 -3.32 0.39 10.68
N ASP A 36 -3.04 1.39 11.49
CA ASP A 36 -2.85 1.22 12.92
C ASP A 36 -4.21 1.01 13.57
N ALA A 37 -4.38 -0.13 14.25
CA ALA A 37 -5.67 -0.48 14.86
C ALA A 37 -6.11 0.50 15.94
N LYS A 38 -5.16 1.17 16.60
CA LYS A 38 -5.48 2.10 17.68
C LYS A 38 -5.87 3.47 17.18
N THR A 39 -5.14 3.97 16.21
CA THR A 39 -5.34 5.35 15.72
C THR A 39 -6.11 5.40 14.42
N ASN A 40 -6.24 4.25 13.76
CA ASN A 40 -6.87 4.14 12.44
C ASN A 40 -6.11 4.93 11.36
N ARG A 41 -4.85 5.23 11.62
CA ARG A 41 -4.00 5.94 10.67
C ARG A 41 -3.36 4.98 9.70
N LEU A 42 -3.24 5.43 8.46
CA LEU A 42 -2.56 4.70 7.43
C LEU A 42 -1.06 4.69 7.71
N TYR A 43 -0.42 3.53 7.66
CA TYR A 43 1.03 3.46 7.79
C TYR A 43 1.70 2.74 6.62
N GLY A 44 0.96 2.14 5.75
CA GLY A 44 1.56 1.46 4.62
C GLY A 44 0.57 1.13 3.52
N ILE A 45 1.11 0.71 2.39
CA ILE A 45 0.32 0.30 1.24
C ILE A 45 1.04 -0.86 0.55
N ALA A 46 0.27 -1.79 0.00
CA ALA A 46 0.80 -2.89 -0.80
C ALA A 46 0.09 -2.94 -2.14
N ILE A 47 0.84 -3.26 -3.18
CA ILE A 47 0.31 -3.33 -4.53
C ILE A 47 0.75 -4.64 -5.15
N ILE A 48 -0.21 -5.46 -5.56
CA ILE A 48 0.05 -6.69 -6.29
C ILE A 48 0.08 -6.36 -7.78
N GLY A 49 1.03 -6.93 -8.50
CA GLY A 49 1.15 -6.70 -9.93
C GLY A 49 1.75 -5.34 -10.27
N PHE A 50 2.64 -4.86 -9.42
CA PHE A 50 3.21 -3.53 -9.61
C PHE A 50 3.93 -3.39 -10.95
N LYS A 51 4.81 -4.32 -11.27
CA LYS A 51 5.56 -4.30 -12.52
C LYS A 51 4.64 -4.44 -13.71
N SER A 52 3.65 -5.31 -13.60
CA SER A 52 2.66 -5.50 -14.66
C SER A 52 1.85 -4.24 -14.92
N ARG A 53 1.53 -3.49 -13.87
CA ARG A 53 0.76 -2.24 -14.00
C ARG A 53 1.57 -1.14 -14.67
N THR A 54 2.90 -1.15 -14.49
CA THR A 54 3.77 -0.11 -15.04
C THR A 54 4.40 -0.49 -16.37
N LYS A 55 4.21 -1.71 -16.81
CA LYS A 55 4.82 -2.28 -17.99
C LYS A 55 4.61 -1.45 -19.26
N ASP A 56 3.44 -0.87 -19.42
CA ASP A 56 3.10 -0.05 -20.57
C ASP A 56 3.14 1.45 -20.25
N PHE A 57 3.94 1.82 -19.27
CA PHE A 57 4.05 3.21 -18.78
C PHE A 57 2.73 3.75 -18.23
N LYS A 58 1.87 2.87 -17.80
CA LYS A 58 0.62 3.29 -17.17
C LYS A 58 0.88 3.73 -15.76
N GLU A 59 0.22 4.79 -15.39
CA GLU A 59 0.30 5.30 -14.04
C GLU A 59 -0.39 4.36 -13.07
N VAL A 60 0.24 4.11 -11.92
CA VAL A 60 -0.43 3.42 -10.83
C VAL A 60 -1.00 4.50 -9.92
N SER A 61 -2.31 4.61 -9.90
CA SER A 61 -2.98 5.62 -9.14
C SER A 61 -3.77 5.00 -7.99
N VAL A 62 -3.55 5.51 -6.80
CA VAL A 62 -4.27 5.07 -5.61
C VAL A 62 -4.82 6.29 -4.90
N ASP A 63 -6.13 6.35 -4.79
CA ASP A 63 -6.75 7.46 -4.07
C ASP A 63 -6.79 7.13 -2.58
N LEU A 64 -5.89 7.73 -1.84
CA LEU A 64 -5.78 7.56 -0.40
C LEU A 64 -6.50 8.65 0.39
N SER A 65 -7.10 9.60 -0.28
CA SER A 65 -7.65 10.78 0.38
C SER A 65 -8.64 10.47 1.49
N LYS A 66 -9.48 9.45 1.29
CA LYS A 66 -10.46 9.07 2.30
C LYS A 66 -9.89 8.20 3.42
N TYR A 67 -8.63 7.75 3.28
CA TYR A 67 -7.95 6.94 4.30
C TYR A 67 -6.91 7.75 5.07
N LEU A 68 -6.52 8.88 4.52
CA LEU A 68 -5.59 9.77 5.17
C LEU A 68 -6.41 10.76 5.98
N LYS A 69 -6.42 10.55 7.27
CA LYS A 69 -7.01 11.55 8.16
C LYS A 69 -5.99 12.63 8.36
N ILE A 70 -5.91 13.46 7.38
CA ILE A 70 -5.00 14.56 7.46
C ILE A 70 -5.60 15.57 8.39
N ILE A 71 -4.83 15.91 9.22
CA ILE A 71 -5.01 16.91 10.20
C ILE A 71 -5.24 18.26 9.61
#